data_8c6848d59acc7563b47daa57292e5b0a
#
_entry.id   8c6848d59acc7563b47daa57292e5b0a
#
_cell.length_a   1.000
_cell.length_b   1.000
_cell.length_c   1.000
_cell.angle_alpha   90.00
_cell.angle_beta   90.00
_cell.angle_gamma   90.00
#
_symmetry.space_group_name_H-M   'P 1'
#
loop_
_entity.id
_entity.type
_entity.pdbx_description
1 polymer ?
#
loop_
_entity_poly.entity_id
_entity_poly.type
_entity_poly.pdbx_seq_one_letter_code
_entity_poly.pdbx_strand_id
1 'polypeptide(L)'
;MADTAFQIQYRQEFIAGFELRESLVRKTVTTDARINAQQAVFLVADSGSASAVTRGVNGLIPYRADNLTQNTCTLQEWHDGVRRTGFNLFASQGDGRRIMQQTTMGVLNRKIDSDIIASLETGTQDTGTAATMSLQLAMYGLAILGNNAVPMDGNISCLITPGAYAYLMQTKEFANVDYVANKPFSNNLTMFRWAGINWIVHPNLTGKGTAAEKCLMYHKDAIGHACDMDNVRTDADYMREQDYSWARATAFMGSKLLQNSGVVVINHDGSAFVAQ
;
A
#
# COMPACT_ATOMS: atom_id res chain seq x y z
N MET A 1 -21.41 59.33 16.61
CA MET A 1 -21.77 58.03 16.04
C MET A 1 -20.52 57.18 16.08
N ALA A 2 -20.48 56.19 16.96
CA ALA A 2 -19.31 55.32 17.06
C ALA A 2 -19.40 54.24 15.95
N ASP A 3 -18.49 54.29 15.00
CA ASP A 3 -18.32 53.21 14.02
C ASP A 3 -17.81 51.97 14.74
N THR A 4 -18.71 51.09 15.08
CA THR A 4 -18.35 49.74 15.51
C THR A 4 -18.15 48.88 14.29
N ALA A 5 -17.04 49.11 13.60
CA ALA A 5 -16.53 48.14 12.64
C ALA A 5 -15.96 46.94 13.43
N PHE A 6 -16.82 46.03 13.78
CA PHE A 6 -16.38 44.72 14.26
C PHE A 6 -15.75 43.98 13.10
N GLN A 7 -14.44 44.06 13.00
CA GLN A 7 -13.68 43.08 12.24
C GLN A 7 -13.80 41.74 12.99
N ILE A 8 -14.77 40.95 12.60
CA ILE A 8 -14.80 39.55 12.97
C ILE A 8 -13.67 38.91 12.16
N GLN A 9 -12.48 38.86 12.74
CA GLN A 9 -11.43 38.02 12.25
C GLN A 9 -11.86 36.56 12.51
N TYR A 10 -12.58 35.99 11.54
CA TYR A 10 -12.72 34.54 11.50
C TYR A 10 -11.36 33.98 11.13
N ARG A 11 -10.60 33.57 12.11
CA ARG A 11 -9.46 32.67 11.96
C ARG A 11 -10.05 31.32 11.59
N GLN A 12 -10.41 31.15 10.32
CA GLN A 12 -10.78 29.83 9.82
C GLN A 12 -9.50 29.03 9.71
N GLU A 13 -9.17 28.34 10.78
CA GLU A 13 -8.24 27.22 10.70
C GLU A 13 -8.98 26.13 9.92
N PHE A 14 -8.56 25.89 8.67
CA PHE A 14 -9.04 24.76 7.93
C PHE A 14 -8.55 23.51 8.63
N ILE A 15 -9.43 22.84 9.36
CA ILE A 15 -9.18 21.51 9.87
C ILE A 15 -9.10 20.61 8.62
N ALA A 16 -7.92 20.07 8.38
CA ALA A 16 -7.75 19.10 7.31
C ALA A 16 -8.64 17.89 7.59
N GLY A 17 -9.44 17.49 6.61
CA GLY A 17 -10.26 16.29 6.71
C GLY A 17 -9.42 15.05 7.05
N PHE A 18 -10.04 14.05 7.65
CA PHE A 18 -9.40 12.77 7.92
C PHE A 18 -9.09 12.07 6.60
N GLU A 19 -7.87 12.19 6.14
CA GLU A 19 -7.40 11.58 4.89
C GLU A 19 -6.09 10.83 5.11
N LEU A 20 -5.94 9.70 4.44
CA LEU A 20 -4.65 9.03 4.33
C LEU A 20 -3.75 9.88 3.41
N ARG A 21 -2.79 10.59 4.01
CA ARG A 21 -1.92 11.54 3.30
C ARG A 21 -0.65 10.91 2.76
N GLU A 22 -0.16 9.88 3.43
CA GLU A 22 1.06 9.17 3.05
C GLU A 22 0.73 7.77 2.57
N SER A 23 1.49 7.26 1.61
CA SER A 23 1.40 5.87 1.21
C SER A 23 1.95 4.97 2.31
N LEU A 24 1.14 4.02 2.77
CA LEU A 24 1.52 3.04 3.79
C LEU A 24 2.22 1.83 3.17
N VAL A 25 1.88 1.50 1.94
CA VAL A 25 2.28 0.25 1.28
C VAL A 25 3.57 0.41 0.49
N ARG A 26 3.87 1.60 -0.05
CA ARG A 26 5.03 1.84 -0.92
C ARG A 26 6.37 1.41 -0.31
N LYS A 27 6.54 1.56 1.01
CA LYS A 27 7.79 1.20 1.71
C LYS A 27 7.96 -0.31 1.90
N THR A 28 6.91 -1.09 1.71
CA THR A 28 6.87 -2.54 1.94
C THR A 28 7.03 -3.35 0.66
N VAL A 29 7.22 -2.69 -0.48
CA VAL A 29 7.36 -3.31 -1.80
C VAL A 29 8.72 -2.98 -2.42
N THR A 30 9.14 -3.75 -3.41
CA THR A 30 10.36 -3.49 -4.16
C THR A 30 10.13 -2.34 -5.14
N THR A 31 11.00 -1.32 -5.07
CA THR A 31 10.96 -0.16 -5.96
C THR A 31 12.11 -0.12 -6.97
N ASP A 32 13.00 -1.11 -6.95
CA ASP A 32 14.16 -1.18 -7.81
C ASP A 32 13.74 -1.66 -9.22
N ALA A 33 13.34 -0.70 -10.05
CA ALA A 33 13.03 -0.94 -11.45
C ALA A 33 13.95 -0.17 -12.37
N ARG A 34 14.28 -0.75 -13.51
CA ARG A 34 14.86 0.02 -14.62
C ARG A 34 13.72 0.59 -15.46
N ILE A 35 13.62 1.91 -15.45
CA ILE A 35 12.62 2.61 -16.25
C ILE A 35 13.22 2.86 -17.63
N ASN A 36 12.54 2.37 -18.66
CA ASN A 36 12.87 2.60 -20.05
C ASN A 36 11.63 3.10 -20.78
N ALA A 37 11.59 4.41 -21.02
CA ALA A 37 10.45 5.11 -21.60
C ALA A 37 9.14 4.79 -20.80
N GLN A 38 8.20 4.11 -21.40
CA GLN A 38 6.88 3.82 -20.82
C GLN A 38 6.85 2.52 -20.01
N GLN A 39 7.98 1.81 -19.90
CA GLN A 39 8.04 0.51 -19.25
C GLN A 39 9.03 0.52 -18.10
N ALA A 40 8.63 -0.08 -16.98
CA ALA A 40 9.50 -0.42 -15.88
C ALA A 40 9.81 -1.93 -15.94
N VAL A 41 11.06 -2.27 -15.80
CA VAL A 41 11.55 -3.64 -15.92
C VAL A 41 12.09 -4.10 -14.58
N PHE A 42 11.58 -5.22 -14.10
CA PHE A 42 12.06 -5.94 -12.92
C PHE A 42 12.68 -7.26 -13.37
N LEU A 43 13.89 -7.53 -12.91
CA LEU A 43 14.59 -8.78 -13.21
C LEU A 43 14.43 -9.73 -12.01
N VAL A 44 13.89 -10.92 -12.27
CA VAL A 44 13.75 -11.97 -11.26
C VAL A 44 14.58 -13.18 -11.73
N ALA A 45 15.51 -13.61 -10.88
CA ALA A 45 16.30 -14.82 -11.09
C ALA A 45 15.72 -15.94 -10.24
N ASP A 46 15.37 -17.05 -10.87
CA ASP A 46 14.84 -18.23 -10.21
C ASP A 46 15.66 -19.47 -10.61
N SER A 47 15.94 -20.33 -9.65
CA SER A 47 16.58 -21.63 -9.89
C SER A 47 15.63 -22.73 -10.34
N GLY A 48 14.31 -22.48 -10.35
CA GLY A 48 13.30 -23.46 -10.72
C GLY A 48 13.26 -24.69 -9.81
N SER A 49 13.60 -24.51 -8.52
CA SER A 49 13.72 -25.61 -7.53
C SER A 49 14.74 -26.68 -7.92
N ALA A 50 15.75 -26.33 -8.73
CA ALA A 50 16.80 -27.27 -9.12
C ALA A 50 17.62 -27.75 -7.92
N SER A 51 17.92 -29.03 -7.86
CA SER A 51 18.81 -29.60 -6.86
C SER A 51 20.25 -29.72 -7.36
N ALA A 52 21.20 -29.69 -6.44
CA ALA A 52 22.60 -29.94 -6.77
C ALA A 52 22.76 -31.39 -7.26
N VAL A 53 23.61 -31.57 -8.25
CA VAL A 53 23.89 -32.87 -8.85
C VAL A 53 25.37 -33.23 -8.67
N THR A 54 25.65 -34.52 -8.55
CA THR A 54 27.03 -35.03 -8.48
C THR A 54 27.64 -35.12 -9.87
N ARG A 55 28.97 -35.21 -9.90
CA ARG A 55 29.71 -35.37 -11.13
C ARG A 55 29.32 -36.71 -11.81
N GLY A 56 29.06 -36.67 -13.11
CA GLY A 56 28.72 -37.86 -13.89
C GLY A 56 29.89 -38.85 -14.03
N VAL A 57 29.60 -40.07 -14.50
CA VAL A 57 30.57 -41.15 -14.67
C VAL A 57 31.79 -40.73 -15.51
N ASN A 58 31.61 -39.83 -16.47
CA ASN A 58 32.68 -39.31 -17.32
C ASN A 58 33.40 -38.07 -16.73
N GLY A 59 33.17 -37.76 -15.43
CA GLY A 59 33.79 -36.63 -14.76
C GLY A 59 33.20 -35.26 -15.17
N LEU A 60 32.19 -35.21 -16.01
CA LEU A 60 31.53 -33.98 -16.45
C LEU A 60 30.56 -33.51 -15.39
N ILE A 61 30.58 -32.19 -15.14
CA ILE A 61 29.59 -31.51 -14.28
C ILE A 61 28.45 -31.09 -15.19
N PRO A 62 27.21 -31.59 -14.96
CA PRO A 62 26.04 -31.12 -15.72
C PRO A 62 25.71 -29.69 -15.31
N TYR A 63 25.67 -28.79 -16.29
CA TYR A 63 25.23 -27.42 -16.09
C TYR A 63 23.72 -27.37 -16.24
N ARG A 64 23.07 -26.62 -15.33
CA ARG A 64 21.64 -26.30 -15.47
C ARG A 64 21.45 -25.06 -16.33
N ALA A 65 20.31 -24.97 -16.99
CA ALA A 65 19.87 -23.71 -17.59
C ALA A 65 19.52 -22.72 -16.48
N ASP A 66 19.94 -21.47 -16.63
CA ASP A 66 19.54 -20.39 -15.76
C ASP A 66 18.17 -19.84 -16.18
N ASN A 67 17.29 -19.58 -15.21
CA ASN A 67 15.95 -19.06 -15.45
C ASN A 67 15.89 -17.59 -15.01
N LEU A 68 16.22 -16.71 -15.92
CA LEU A 68 16.10 -15.26 -15.73
C LEU A 68 14.82 -14.78 -16.36
N THR A 69 13.86 -14.37 -15.52
CA THR A 69 12.59 -13.81 -15.98
C THR A 69 12.62 -12.28 -15.90
N GLN A 70 12.19 -11.68 -17.00
CA GLN A 70 12.00 -10.25 -17.09
C GLN A 70 10.51 -9.92 -16.95
N ASN A 71 10.15 -9.28 -15.84
CA ASN A 71 8.81 -8.79 -15.61
C ASN A 71 8.72 -7.32 -16.00
N THR A 72 7.85 -7.01 -16.96
CA THR A 72 7.62 -5.63 -17.41
C THR A 72 6.31 -5.10 -16.88
N CYS A 73 6.33 -3.87 -16.40
CA CYS A 73 5.17 -3.09 -15.98
C CYS A 73 5.05 -1.85 -16.88
N THR A 74 3.89 -1.62 -17.45
CA THR A 74 3.63 -0.39 -18.19
C THR A 74 3.28 0.73 -17.21
N LEU A 75 4.01 1.83 -17.27
CA LEU A 75 3.72 3.02 -16.48
C LEU A 75 2.50 3.73 -17.05
N GLN A 76 1.60 4.14 -16.18
CA GLN A 76 0.44 4.94 -16.49
C GLN A 76 0.60 6.34 -15.92
N GLU A 77 0.07 7.31 -16.63
CA GLU A 77 0.05 8.70 -16.22
C GLU A 77 -1.17 8.97 -15.33
N TRP A 78 -0.92 9.45 -14.12
CA TRP A 78 -1.97 9.77 -13.15
C TRP A 78 -1.88 11.24 -12.76
N HIS A 79 -3.02 11.91 -12.82
CA HIS A 79 -3.16 13.31 -12.47
C HIS A 79 -4.23 13.50 -11.39
N ASP A 80 -3.97 14.44 -10.51
CA ASP A 80 -5.01 15.06 -9.69
C ASP A 80 -4.89 16.57 -9.79
N GLY A 81 -6.00 17.26 -9.98
CA GLY A 81 -6.00 18.71 -10.16
C GLY A 81 -7.21 19.37 -9.50
N VAL A 82 -6.93 20.39 -8.71
CA VAL A 82 -7.93 21.21 -8.02
C VAL A 82 -7.90 22.63 -8.57
N ARG A 83 -9.09 23.22 -8.80
CA ARG A 83 -9.27 24.60 -9.23
C ARG A 83 -10.10 25.36 -8.20
N ARG A 84 -9.71 26.61 -7.92
CA ARG A 84 -10.49 27.51 -7.07
C ARG A 84 -10.53 28.89 -7.69
N THR A 85 -11.71 29.50 -7.71
CA THR A 85 -11.86 30.89 -8.19
C THR A 85 -11.18 31.87 -7.24
N GLY A 86 -10.78 33.04 -7.76
CA GLY A 86 -10.18 34.12 -6.94
C GLY A 86 -11.07 34.53 -5.78
N PHE A 87 -12.40 34.54 -5.98
CA PHE A 87 -13.37 34.85 -4.94
C PHE A 87 -13.36 33.80 -3.80
N ASN A 88 -13.32 32.50 -4.13
CA ASN A 88 -13.26 31.44 -3.13
C ASN A 88 -11.94 31.43 -2.35
N LEU A 89 -10.83 31.79 -3.00
CA LEU A 89 -9.53 31.99 -2.35
C LEU A 89 -9.54 33.16 -1.38
N PHE A 90 -10.13 34.29 -1.80
CA PHE A 90 -10.32 35.47 -0.97
C PHE A 90 -11.23 35.17 0.23
N ALA A 91 -12.36 34.52 0.00
CA ALA A 91 -13.31 34.16 1.06
C ALA A 91 -12.73 33.15 2.08
N SER A 92 -11.75 32.34 1.67
CA SER A 92 -11.17 31.32 2.55
C SER A 92 -10.13 31.85 3.54
N GLN A 93 -9.66 33.11 3.40
CA GLN A 93 -8.70 33.81 4.29
C GLN A 93 -7.47 33.00 4.76
N GLY A 94 -7.17 31.86 4.16
CA GLY A 94 -6.08 30.96 4.52
C GLY A 94 -5.11 30.71 3.38
N ASP A 95 -4.06 29.92 3.63
CA ASP A 95 -3.11 29.48 2.63
C ASP A 95 -3.73 28.41 1.69
N GLY A 96 -4.73 28.86 0.91
CA GLY A 96 -5.53 27.98 0.06
C GLY A 96 -4.70 27.20 -0.99
N ARG A 97 -3.56 27.75 -1.43
CA ARG A 97 -2.66 27.08 -2.39
C ARG A 97 -1.96 25.90 -1.75
N ARG A 98 -1.43 26.06 -0.55
CA ARG A 98 -0.75 24.99 0.19
C ARG A 98 -1.71 23.83 0.51
N ILE A 99 -2.94 24.16 0.89
CA ILE A 99 -3.98 23.14 1.16
C ILE A 99 -4.30 22.37 -0.13
N MET A 100 -4.46 23.06 -1.26
CA MET A 100 -4.69 22.40 -2.55
C MET A 100 -3.55 21.45 -2.92
N GLN A 101 -2.30 21.86 -2.76
CA GLN A 101 -1.14 21.00 -3.03
C GLN A 101 -1.11 19.75 -2.09
N GLN A 102 -1.39 19.95 -0.79
CA GLN A 102 -1.42 18.84 0.17
C GLN A 102 -2.52 17.83 -0.14
N THR A 103 -3.73 18.29 -0.48
CA THR A 103 -4.83 17.39 -0.82
C THR A 103 -4.54 16.63 -2.11
N THR A 104 -3.99 17.28 -3.12
CA THR A 104 -3.61 16.67 -4.40
C THR A 104 -2.54 15.58 -4.22
N MET A 105 -1.52 15.84 -3.39
CA MET A 105 -0.52 14.82 -3.04
C MET A 105 -1.14 13.65 -2.26
N GLY A 106 -2.08 13.90 -1.36
CA GLY A 106 -2.81 12.86 -0.64
C GLY A 106 -3.60 11.94 -1.58
N VAL A 107 -4.21 12.49 -2.62
CA VAL A 107 -4.93 11.72 -3.64
C VAL A 107 -3.98 10.80 -4.41
N LEU A 108 -2.82 11.31 -4.84
CA LEU A 108 -1.82 10.49 -5.53
C LEU A 108 -1.27 9.37 -4.64
N ASN A 109 -0.98 9.64 -3.37
CA ASN A 109 -0.50 8.62 -2.44
C ASN A 109 -1.54 7.51 -2.22
N ARG A 110 -2.83 7.85 -2.12
CA ARG A 110 -3.90 6.85 -2.08
C ARG A 110 -3.98 6.03 -3.37
N LYS A 111 -3.72 6.67 -4.52
CA LYS A 111 -3.68 5.96 -5.79
C LYS A 111 -2.51 4.98 -5.88
N ILE A 112 -1.33 5.33 -5.35
CA ILE A 112 -0.18 4.44 -5.22
C ILE A 112 -0.57 3.18 -4.43
N ASP A 113 -1.17 3.36 -3.25
CA ASP A 113 -1.61 2.24 -2.42
C ASP A 113 -2.65 1.37 -3.14
N SER A 114 -3.63 1.99 -3.78
CA SER A 114 -4.66 1.30 -4.55
C SER A 114 -4.08 0.48 -5.70
N ASP A 115 -3.07 0.98 -6.41
CA ASP A 115 -2.43 0.30 -7.53
C ASP A 115 -1.61 -0.92 -7.06
N ILE A 116 -0.88 -0.77 -5.95
CA ILE A 116 -0.15 -1.88 -5.31
C ILE A 116 -1.13 -2.95 -4.81
N ILE A 117 -2.21 -2.56 -4.12
CA ILE A 117 -3.24 -3.49 -3.62
C ILE A 117 -3.88 -4.25 -4.77
N ALA A 118 -4.27 -3.56 -5.84
CA ALA A 118 -4.85 -4.20 -7.03
C ALA A 118 -3.91 -5.23 -7.66
N SER A 119 -2.60 -4.93 -7.69
CA SER A 119 -1.58 -5.87 -8.20
C SER A 119 -1.38 -7.07 -7.27
N LEU A 120 -1.42 -6.88 -5.95
CA LEU A 120 -1.35 -7.97 -4.96
C LEU A 120 -2.56 -8.91 -5.05
N GLU A 121 -3.75 -8.37 -5.30
CA GLU A 121 -4.99 -9.15 -5.45
C GLU A 121 -5.00 -10.07 -6.68
N THR A 122 -4.09 -9.89 -7.62
CA THR A 122 -3.90 -10.81 -8.76
C THR A 122 -3.22 -12.12 -8.34
N GLY A 123 -2.71 -12.20 -7.10
CA GLY A 123 -2.17 -13.43 -6.54
C GLY A 123 -3.21 -14.55 -6.53
N THR A 124 -2.78 -15.76 -6.90
CA THR A 124 -3.66 -16.93 -7.03
C THR A 124 -3.74 -17.79 -5.77
N GLN A 125 -2.90 -17.50 -4.78
CA GLN A 125 -2.88 -18.24 -3.52
C GLN A 125 -3.78 -17.54 -2.51
N ASP A 126 -4.70 -18.32 -1.93
CA ASP A 126 -5.63 -17.80 -0.95
C ASP A 126 -5.84 -18.79 0.23
N THR A 127 -6.51 -18.33 1.25
CA THR A 127 -6.86 -19.15 2.43
C THR A 127 -8.16 -19.94 2.25
N GLY A 128 -8.76 -19.94 1.06
CA GLY A 128 -10.01 -20.65 0.76
C GLY A 128 -11.25 -19.85 1.17
N THR A 129 -12.20 -20.51 1.82
CA THR A 129 -13.47 -19.88 2.22
C THR A 129 -13.25 -18.77 3.22
N ALA A 130 -13.96 -17.66 3.05
CA ALA A 130 -13.90 -16.52 3.96
C ALA A 130 -14.34 -16.94 5.38
N ALA A 131 -13.55 -16.56 6.37
CA ALA A 131 -13.82 -16.79 7.79
C ALA A 131 -13.45 -15.57 8.61
N THR A 132 -13.99 -15.46 9.81
CA THR A 132 -13.61 -14.37 10.73
C THR A 132 -12.12 -14.44 11.05
N MET A 133 -11.46 -13.29 11.10
CA MET A 133 -10.03 -13.22 11.37
C MET A 133 -9.72 -13.83 12.74
N SER A 134 -8.85 -14.81 12.72
CA SER A 134 -8.37 -15.52 13.91
C SER A 134 -6.85 -15.71 13.81
N LEU A 135 -6.23 -16.05 14.92
CA LEU A 135 -4.81 -16.43 14.93
C LEU A 135 -4.53 -17.57 13.95
N GLN A 136 -5.41 -18.58 13.93
CA GLN A 136 -5.27 -19.72 13.03
C GLN A 136 -5.30 -19.31 11.55
N LEU A 137 -6.22 -18.43 11.15
CA LEU A 137 -6.32 -17.95 9.78
C LEU A 137 -5.09 -17.14 9.37
N ALA A 138 -4.59 -16.28 10.28
CA ALA A 138 -3.38 -15.50 10.05
C ALA A 138 -2.13 -16.39 9.90
N MET A 139 -1.99 -17.38 10.77
CA MET A 139 -0.88 -18.35 10.71
C MET A 139 -1.00 -19.30 9.51
N TYR A 140 -2.20 -19.59 9.03
CA TYR A 140 -2.39 -20.36 7.82
C TYR A 140 -1.85 -19.63 6.59
N GLY A 141 -2.10 -18.32 6.47
CA GLY A 141 -1.46 -17.50 5.43
C GLY A 141 0.07 -17.56 5.47
N LEU A 142 0.66 -17.47 6.68
CA LEU A 142 2.11 -17.61 6.86
C LEU A 142 2.62 -19.00 6.49
N ALA A 143 1.86 -20.05 6.82
CA ALA A 143 2.22 -21.43 6.47
C ALA A 143 2.24 -21.67 4.96
N ILE A 144 1.31 -21.06 4.21
CA ILE A 144 1.32 -21.10 2.74
C ILE A 144 2.61 -20.48 2.19
N LEU A 145 3.01 -19.30 2.69
CA LEU A 145 4.28 -18.67 2.30
C LEU A 145 5.48 -19.55 2.63
N GLY A 146 5.50 -20.14 3.83
CA GLY A 146 6.56 -21.07 4.25
C GLY A 146 6.65 -22.32 3.37
N ASN A 147 5.52 -22.91 3.00
CA ASN A 147 5.47 -24.07 2.09
C ASN A 147 6.00 -23.72 0.68
N ASN A 148 5.88 -22.48 0.28
CA ASN A 148 6.45 -21.97 -0.98
C ASN A 148 7.92 -21.56 -0.88
N ALA A 149 8.58 -21.88 0.23
CA ALA A 149 9.97 -21.54 0.49
C ALA A 149 10.26 -20.01 0.45
N VAL A 150 9.27 -19.16 0.77
CA VAL A 150 9.46 -17.73 0.89
C VAL A 150 10.34 -17.43 2.10
N PRO A 151 11.38 -16.59 1.99
CA PRO A 151 12.27 -16.26 3.10
C PRO A 151 11.53 -15.61 4.26
N MET A 152 11.76 -16.10 5.49
CA MET A 152 11.22 -15.54 6.72
C MET A 152 12.22 -14.57 7.37
N ASP A 153 12.65 -13.57 6.61
CA ASP A 153 13.70 -12.61 6.97
C ASP A 153 13.17 -11.33 7.65
N GLY A 154 11.86 -11.29 7.94
CA GLY A 154 11.20 -10.13 8.52
C GLY A 154 10.71 -9.08 7.51
N ASN A 155 10.83 -9.35 6.21
CA ASN A 155 10.30 -8.53 5.12
C ASN A 155 8.89 -8.95 4.66
N ILE A 156 8.22 -9.79 5.44
CA ILE A 156 6.83 -10.17 5.22
C ILE A 156 5.95 -9.07 5.81
N SER A 157 5.03 -8.56 5.00
CA SER A 157 4.03 -7.57 5.38
C SER A 157 2.63 -8.14 5.21
N CYS A 158 1.73 -7.77 6.11
CA CYS A 158 0.33 -8.14 6.05
C CYS A 158 -0.55 -6.90 6.14
N LEU A 159 -1.30 -6.65 5.08
CA LEU A 159 -2.32 -5.59 5.06
C LEU A 159 -3.63 -6.16 5.60
N ILE A 160 -4.16 -5.54 6.64
CA ILE A 160 -5.41 -5.93 7.27
C ILE A 160 -6.40 -4.78 7.31
N THR A 161 -7.68 -5.10 7.26
CA THR A 161 -8.75 -4.13 7.48
C THR A 161 -8.87 -3.76 8.96
N PRO A 162 -9.46 -2.60 9.31
CA PRO A 162 -9.75 -2.26 10.70
C PRO A 162 -10.64 -3.30 11.40
N GLY A 163 -11.56 -3.95 10.65
CA GLY A 163 -12.38 -5.05 11.15
C GLY A 163 -11.56 -6.27 11.54
N ALA A 164 -10.69 -6.74 10.63
CA ALA A 164 -9.77 -7.84 10.89
C ALA A 164 -8.83 -7.55 12.08
N TYR A 165 -8.35 -6.32 12.19
CA TYR A 165 -7.56 -5.89 13.34
C TYR A 165 -8.33 -6.00 14.66
N ALA A 166 -9.60 -5.57 14.68
CA ALA A 166 -10.44 -5.65 15.88
C ALA A 166 -10.67 -7.11 16.32
N TYR A 167 -10.80 -8.06 15.37
CA TYR A 167 -10.86 -9.49 15.69
C TYR A 167 -9.55 -10.01 16.26
N LEU A 168 -8.41 -9.66 15.68
CA LEU A 168 -7.09 -10.06 16.21
C LEU A 168 -6.88 -9.56 17.63
N MET A 169 -7.33 -8.35 17.96
CA MET A 169 -7.24 -7.79 19.32
C MET A 169 -8.06 -8.56 20.38
N GLN A 170 -9.01 -9.39 19.97
CA GLN A 170 -9.78 -10.26 20.87
C GLN A 170 -9.05 -11.57 21.17
N THR A 171 -8.00 -11.91 20.42
CA THR A 171 -7.21 -13.11 20.67
C THR A 171 -6.20 -12.86 21.80
N LYS A 172 -6.11 -13.81 22.74
CA LYS A 172 -5.22 -13.66 23.91
C LYS A 172 -3.76 -13.57 23.54
N GLU A 173 -3.33 -14.35 22.57
CA GLU A 173 -1.95 -14.45 22.10
C GLU A 173 -1.48 -13.14 21.43
N PHE A 174 -2.39 -12.38 20.88
CA PHE A 174 -2.09 -11.09 20.24
C PHE A 174 -2.16 -9.92 21.23
N ALA A 175 -3.10 -9.95 22.17
CA ALA A 175 -3.38 -8.84 23.09
C ALA A 175 -2.60 -8.92 24.42
N ASN A 176 -2.15 -10.12 24.84
CA ASN A 176 -1.54 -10.31 26.16
C ASN A 176 -0.04 -9.97 26.16
N VAL A 177 0.40 -9.32 27.26
CA VAL A 177 1.80 -8.91 27.48
C VAL A 177 2.75 -10.08 27.56
N ASP A 178 2.29 -11.24 28.04
CA ASP A 178 3.12 -12.43 28.21
C ASP A 178 3.60 -13.02 26.87
N TYR A 179 2.91 -12.69 25.79
CA TYR A 179 3.20 -13.20 24.44
C TYR A 179 3.75 -12.15 23.48
N VAL A 180 3.66 -10.85 23.81
CA VAL A 180 4.05 -9.76 22.92
C VAL A 180 4.97 -8.79 23.65
N ALA A 181 6.22 -8.68 23.21
CA ALA A 181 7.19 -7.77 23.79
C ALA A 181 6.78 -6.28 23.68
N ASN A 182 6.08 -5.92 22.60
CA ASN A 182 5.55 -4.57 22.37
C ASN A 182 4.05 -4.65 22.18
N LYS A 183 3.29 -4.03 23.08
CA LYS A 183 1.82 -3.98 22.96
C LYS A 183 1.39 -3.23 21.71
N PRO A 184 0.48 -3.76 20.87
CA PRO A 184 -0.05 -3.04 19.73
C PRO A 184 -0.70 -1.70 20.11
N PHE A 185 -1.24 -1.59 21.34
CA PHE A 185 -1.86 -0.36 21.86
C PHE A 185 -0.90 0.73 22.32
N SER A 186 0.37 0.42 22.53
CA SER A 186 1.31 1.41 23.08
C SER A 186 2.01 2.24 22.01
N ASN A 187 2.01 1.77 20.76
CA ASN A 187 2.65 2.41 19.63
C ASN A 187 1.68 2.53 18.46
N ASN A 188 1.98 3.40 17.53
CA ASN A 188 1.21 3.74 16.36
C ASN A 188 0.33 2.60 15.80
N LEU A 189 -0.99 2.77 15.83
CA LEU A 189 -2.00 1.77 15.44
C LEU A 189 -1.97 1.38 13.95
N THR A 190 -1.27 2.13 13.10
CA THR A 190 -1.23 1.89 11.66
C THR A 190 -0.24 0.83 11.24
N MET A 191 0.83 0.64 12.00
CA MET A 191 1.88 -0.33 11.69
C MET A 191 2.44 -0.94 12.98
N PHE A 192 2.46 -2.25 13.08
CA PHE A 192 3.03 -2.97 14.23
C PHE A 192 3.67 -4.28 13.76
N ARG A 193 4.63 -4.79 14.54
CA ARG A 193 5.33 -6.04 14.24
C ARG A 193 4.94 -7.12 15.25
N TRP A 194 4.45 -8.25 14.74
CA TRP A 194 4.09 -9.41 15.53
C TRP A 194 4.34 -10.70 14.77
N ALA A 195 4.82 -11.76 15.44
CA ALA A 195 5.16 -13.06 14.84
C ALA A 195 6.13 -12.97 13.63
N GLY A 196 7.04 -11.98 13.62
CA GLY A 196 7.96 -11.76 12.50
C GLY A 196 7.34 -11.06 11.29
N ILE A 197 6.05 -10.73 11.31
CA ILE A 197 5.29 -10.09 10.24
C ILE A 197 5.07 -8.62 10.58
N ASN A 198 5.17 -7.75 9.58
CA ASN A 198 4.81 -6.34 9.68
C ASN A 198 3.33 -6.18 9.34
N TRP A 199 2.52 -5.90 10.35
CA TRP A 199 1.09 -5.71 10.20
C TRP A 199 0.78 -4.25 9.94
N ILE A 200 -0.02 -3.99 8.91
CA ILE A 200 -0.41 -2.64 8.50
C ILE A 200 -1.92 -2.59 8.40
N VAL A 201 -2.53 -1.73 9.19
CA VAL A 201 -3.97 -1.48 9.12
C VAL A 201 -4.24 -0.50 7.99
N HIS A 202 -4.89 -0.97 6.94
CA HIS A 202 -5.18 -0.16 5.76
C HIS A 202 -6.70 0.04 5.59
N PRO A 203 -7.18 1.29 5.47
CA PRO A 203 -8.62 1.57 5.45
C PRO A 203 -9.30 1.26 4.12
N ASN A 204 -8.55 1.08 3.02
CA ASN A 204 -9.07 0.97 1.66
C ASN A 204 -8.76 -0.39 1.01
N LEU A 205 -8.86 -1.47 1.78
CA LEU A 205 -8.78 -2.83 1.22
C LEU A 205 -10.11 -3.23 0.57
N THR A 206 -10.03 -4.10 -0.44
CA THR A 206 -11.18 -4.55 -1.21
C THR A 206 -12.14 -5.37 -0.34
N GLY A 207 -13.43 -5.11 -0.51
CA GLY A 207 -14.48 -5.82 0.23
C GLY A 207 -14.63 -5.41 1.69
N LYS A 208 -14.00 -4.33 2.13
CA LYS A 208 -14.10 -3.85 3.52
C LYS A 208 -15.56 -3.76 4.01
N GLY A 209 -15.85 -4.37 5.16
CA GLY A 209 -17.17 -4.38 5.76
C GLY A 209 -18.14 -5.38 5.14
N THR A 210 -17.66 -6.29 4.31
CA THR A 210 -18.45 -7.36 3.70
C THR A 210 -17.96 -8.73 4.12
N ALA A 211 -18.71 -9.78 3.75
CA ALA A 211 -18.28 -11.17 3.93
C ALA A 211 -17.13 -11.59 2.99
N ALA A 212 -16.65 -10.70 2.12
CA ALA A 212 -15.60 -10.96 1.15
C ALA A 212 -14.46 -9.94 1.25
N GLU A 213 -14.04 -9.63 2.46
CA GLU A 213 -12.85 -8.81 2.72
C GLU A 213 -11.59 -9.55 2.33
N LYS A 214 -10.68 -8.84 1.66
CA LYS A 214 -9.37 -9.36 1.29
C LYS A 214 -8.30 -8.71 2.13
N CYS A 215 -7.66 -9.50 3.00
CA CYS A 215 -6.41 -9.12 3.64
C CYS A 215 -5.26 -9.73 2.84
N LEU A 216 -4.12 -9.03 2.75
CA LEU A 216 -3.05 -9.40 1.83
C LEU A 216 -1.76 -9.63 2.61
N MET A 217 -1.21 -10.83 2.55
CA MET A 217 0.08 -11.16 3.14
C MET A 217 1.10 -11.42 2.03
N TYR A 218 2.23 -10.74 2.06
CA TYR A 218 3.21 -10.80 0.99
C TYR A 218 4.64 -10.54 1.47
N HIS A 219 5.60 -11.08 0.74
CA HIS A 219 7.00 -10.73 0.89
C HIS A 219 7.33 -9.51 0.02
N LYS A 220 8.24 -8.66 0.48
CA LYS A 220 8.66 -7.43 -0.21
C LYS A 220 9.03 -7.65 -1.68
N ASP A 221 9.78 -8.72 -1.97
CA ASP A 221 10.29 -9.02 -3.32
C ASP A 221 9.26 -9.75 -4.22
N ALA A 222 8.06 -10.01 -3.68
CA ALA A 222 7.00 -10.62 -4.48
C ALA A 222 6.26 -9.62 -5.38
N ILE A 223 6.37 -8.32 -5.08
CA ILE A 223 5.71 -7.25 -5.82
C ILE A 223 6.67 -6.11 -6.10
N GLY A 224 6.58 -5.55 -7.30
CA GLY A 224 7.31 -4.36 -7.71
C GLY A 224 6.39 -3.18 -7.96
N HIS A 225 6.78 -2.03 -7.47
CA HIS A 225 6.15 -0.75 -7.77
C HIS A 225 7.18 0.20 -8.36
N ALA A 226 6.95 0.65 -9.58
CA ALA A 226 7.78 1.62 -10.26
C ALA A 226 7.07 2.98 -10.29
N CYS A 227 7.80 4.01 -9.90
CA CYS A 227 7.37 5.39 -10.01
C CYS A 227 8.53 6.21 -10.57
N ASP A 228 8.27 6.93 -11.63
CA ASP A 228 9.24 7.89 -12.18
C ASP A 228 9.28 9.12 -11.28
N MET A 229 10.26 9.12 -10.36
CA MET A 229 10.42 10.18 -9.37
C MET A 229 10.87 11.51 -9.99
N ASP A 230 11.55 11.47 -11.12
CA ASP A 230 12.04 12.68 -11.81
C ASP A 230 10.90 13.45 -12.47
N ASN A 231 9.80 12.78 -12.79
CA ASN A 231 8.61 13.33 -13.42
C ASN A 231 7.40 13.48 -12.48
N VAL A 232 7.57 13.24 -11.18
CA VAL A 232 6.54 13.64 -10.19
C VAL A 232 6.57 15.16 -10.05
N ARG A 233 5.56 15.82 -10.60
CA ARG A 233 5.45 17.28 -10.62
C ARG A 233 4.24 17.73 -9.83
N THR A 234 4.46 18.75 -9.01
CA THR A 234 3.39 19.49 -8.36
C THR A 234 3.48 20.94 -8.84
N ASP A 235 2.56 21.32 -9.70
CA ASP A 235 2.47 22.67 -10.23
C ASP A 235 1.29 23.39 -9.61
N ALA A 236 1.45 24.68 -9.31
CA ALA A 236 0.36 25.53 -8.88
C ALA A 236 0.54 26.91 -9.48
N ASP A 237 -0.48 27.38 -10.18
CA ASP A 237 -0.46 28.68 -10.85
C ASP A 237 -1.85 29.32 -10.89
N TYR A 238 -1.90 30.54 -11.42
CA TYR A 238 -3.11 31.33 -11.61
C TYR A 238 -3.39 31.55 -13.10
N MET A 239 -4.60 31.14 -13.53
CA MET A 239 -5.03 31.36 -14.91
C MET A 239 -5.81 32.66 -15.03
N ARG A 240 -5.20 33.65 -15.72
CA ARG A 240 -5.73 35.01 -15.84
C ARG A 240 -7.01 35.09 -16.67
N GLU A 241 -7.14 34.27 -17.70
CA GLU A 241 -8.28 34.31 -18.62
C GLU A 241 -9.59 33.88 -17.96
N GLN A 242 -9.54 32.97 -16.98
CA GLN A 242 -10.71 32.39 -16.33
C GLN A 242 -10.79 32.68 -14.83
N ASP A 243 -9.91 33.53 -14.31
CA ASP A 243 -9.84 33.97 -12.90
C ASP A 243 -9.91 32.80 -11.90
N TYR A 244 -9.05 31.79 -12.08
CA TYR A 244 -8.91 30.71 -11.10
C TYR A 244 -7.46 30.37 -10.79
N SER A 245 -7.20 29.99 -9.56
CA SER A 245 -5.97 29.33 -9.16
C SER A 245 -6.14 27.82 -9.25
N TRP A 246 -5.11 27.14 -9.72
CA TRP A 246 -5.10 25.69 -9.83
C TRP A 246 -3.84 25.11 -9.19
N ALA A 247 -3.98 23.89 -8.70
CA ALA A 247 -2.87 23.03 -8.30
C ALA A 247 -3.07 21.65 -8.94
N ARG A 248 -2.01 21.10 -9.49
CA ARG A 248 -2.00 19.79 -10.12
C ARG A 248 -0.81 18.99 -9.64
N ALA A 249 -1.02 17.72 -9.34
CA ALA A 249 0.05 16.76 -9.18
C ALA A 249 -0.03 15.71 -10.28
N THR A 250 1.11 15.33 -10.81
CA THR A 250 1.25 14.33 -11.87
C THR A 250 2.28 13.30 -11.44
N ALA A 251 1.98 12.01 -11.63
CA ALA A 251 2.92 10.93 -11.39
C ALA A 251 2.79 9.85 -12.48
N PHE A 252 3.93 9.32 -12.91
CA PHE A 252 3.99 8.16 -13.80
C PHE A 252 4.34 6.94 -12.96
N MET A 253 3.43 6.00 -12.83
CA MET A 253 3.61 4.87 -11.95
C MET A 253 2.89 3.62 -12.44
N GLY A 254 3.33 2.48 -11.96
CA GLY A 254 2.70 1.19 -12.20
C GLY A 254 3.21 0.15 -11.22
N SER A 255 2.41 -0.87 -10.97
CA SER A 255 2.73 -1.97 -10.09
C SER A 255 2.59 -3.30 -10.83
N LYS A 256 3.40 -4.29 -10.46
CA LYS A 256 3.37 -5.62 -11.06
C LYS A 256 3.67 -6.69 -10.03
N LEU A 257 2.88 -7.75 -10.02
CA LEU A 257 3.18 -8.98 -9.31
C LEU A 257 4.39 -9.65 -9.98
N LEU A 258 5.49 -9.84 -9.23
CA LEU A 258 6.73 -10.42 -9.70
C LEU A 258 6.78 -11.93 -9.45
N GLN A 259 6.42 -12.35 -8.23
CA GLN A 259 6.46 -13.74 -7.79
C GLN A 259 5.15 -14.11 -7.09
N ASN A 260 4.33 -14.91 -7.75
CA ASN A 260 3.04 -15.33 -7.23
C ASN A 260 3.15 -16.19 -5.94
N SER A 261 4.25 -16.93 -5.79
CA SER A 261 4.51 -17.74 -4.60
C SER A 261 4.69 -16.93 -3.32
N GLY A 262 5.04 -15.67 -3.45
CA GLY A 262 5.29 -14.75 -2.34
C GLY A 262 4.08 -13.90 -1.90
N VAL A 263 2.88 -14.18 -2.41
CA VAL A 263 1.66 -13.44 -2.08
C VAL A 263 0.54 -14.40 -1.71
N VAL A 264 -0.16 -14.12 -0.61
CA VAL A 264 -1.34 -14.87 -0.16
C VAL A 264 -2.48 -13.91 0.12
N VAL A 265 -3.64 -14.18 -0.45
CA VAL A 265 -4.88 -13.48 -0.16
C VAL A 265 -5.59 -14.17 1.01
N ILE A 266 -5.76 -13.46 2.11
CA ILE A 266 -6.49 -13.96 3.26
C ILE A 266 -7.93 -13.49 3.13
N ASN A 267 -8.84 -14.44 2.89
CA ASN A 267 -10.26 -14.18 2.77
C ASN A 267 -10.88 -14.04 4.18
N HIS A 268 -11.32 -12.84 4.52
CA HIS A 268 -11.90 -12.50 5.81
C HIS A 268 -13.38 -12.17 5.69
N ASP A 269 -14.17 -12.62 6.66
CA ASP A 269 -15.55 -12.19 6.83
C ASP A 269 -15.63 -11.06 7.86
N GLY A 270 -15.73 -9.82 7.39
CA GLY A 270 -15.83 -8.61 8.20
C GLY A 270 -17.25 -8.10 8.39
N SER A 271 -18.27 -8.84 7.93
CA SER A 271 -19.67 -8.38 7.92
C SER A 271 -20.24 -8.06 9.32
N ALA A 272 -19.77 -8.77 10.34
CA ALA A 272 -20.29 -8.59 11.72
C ALA A 272 -19.94 -7.24 12.36
N PHE A 273 -18.86 -6.55 11.92
CA PHE A 273 -18.49 -5.23 12.47
C PHE A 273 -19.18 -4.04 11.77
N VAL A 274 -19.82 -4.27 10.64
CA VAL A 274 -20.48 -3.20 9.86
C VAL A 274 -21.99 -3.18 10.09
N ALA A 275 -22.54 -4.24 10.62
CA ALA A 275 -23.99 -4.36 10.91
C ALA A 275 -24.46 -3.62 12.18
N GLN A 276 -23.59 -2.79 12.80
CA GLN A 276 -23.93 -2.00 14.00
C GLN A 276 -24.07 -0.52 13.68
#